data_05e4caef772dea52081ccee57ce1f56f
#
_entry.id   05e4caef772dea52081ccee57ce1f56f
#
_cell.length_a   1.000
_cell.length_b   1.000
_cell.length_c   1.000
_cell.angle_alpha   90.00
_cell.angle_beta   90.00
_cell.angle_gamma   90.00
#
_symmetry.space_group_name_H-M   'P 1'
#
loop_
_entity.id
_entity.type
_entity.pdbx_description
1 polymer ?
#
loop_
_entity_poly.entity_id
_entity_poly.type
_entity_poly.pdbx_seq_one_letter_code
_entity_poly.pdbx_strand_id
1 'polypeptide(L)'
;MLAKEYPTKEKLLEAEPDFVYASYNSAFGDEGVGDRADWQKLGVGTYISPAGCPAQTRQAKLAIGDVFTEIRELAAIFGVSDRGEKLIADHEGRIATAAGTARNVKVMWWDGGSDAPSVGACCGAPNMIMSAAGVTNAFADLTGSWGDTSWETVTDRNPEVIVLVDASWDPAAQKKTFLAGHRTLKDLPAVKQQWYVVIPFSSTTAGVRNVLGVEALAQGIAALPSGAPS
;
A
#
# COMPACT_ATOMS: atom_id res chain seq x y z
N MET A 1 0.01 -23.60 2.11
CA MET A 1 -1.07 -22.63 1.84
C MET A 1 -2.39 -23.35 2.02
N LEU A 2 -3.26 -22.86 2.90
CA LEU A 2 -4.53 -23.52 3.24
C LEU A 2 -5.63 -23.27 2.17
N ALA A 3 -5.66 -22.07 1.60
CA ALA A 3 -6.62 -21.66 0.57
C ALA A 3 -6.01 -20.61 -0.36
N LYS A 4 -6.64 -20.35 -1.52
CA LYS A 4 -6.27 -19.26 -2.44
C LYS A 4 -6.82 -17.92 -1.96
N GLU A 5 -7.98 -17.96 -1.31
CA GLU A 5 -8.68 -16.84 -0.68
C GLU A 5 -8.68 -17.04 0.84
N TYR A 6 -9.60 -16.42 1.57
CA TYR A 6 -9.72 -16.70 2.99
C TYR A 6 -10.07 -18.19 3.21
N PRO A 7 -9.37 -18.90 4.11
CA PRO A 7 -9.76 -20.25 4.48
C PRO A 7 -11.11 -20.20 5.23
N THR A 8 -11.88 -21.28 5.17
CA THR A 8 -13.04 -21.42 6.06
C THR A 8 -12.57 -21.63 7.51
N LYS A 9 -13.47 -21.38 8.47
CA LYS A 9 -13.20 -21.57 9.90
C LYS A 9 -12.77 -23.02 10.20
N GLU A 10 -13.45 -24.01 9.62
CA GLU A 10 -13.14 -25.42 9.80
C GLU A 10 -11.74 -25.74 9.32
N LYS A 11 -11.37 -25.24 8.13
CA LYS A 11 -10.06 -25.49 7.55
C LYS A 11 -8.93 -24.84 8.33
N LEU A 12 -9.21 -23.71 8.98
CA LEU A 12 -8.24 -23.07 9.86
C LEU A 12 -8.14 -23.81 11.21
N LEU A 13 -9.27 -24.34 11.74
CA LEU A 13 -9.27 -25.17 12.95
C LEU A 13 -8.48 -26.45 12.78
N GLU A 14 -8.53 -27.09 11.58
CA GLU A 14 -7.72 -28.28 11.27
C GLU A 14 -6.21 -28.01 11.36
N ALA A 15 -5.79 -26.75 11.20
CA ALA A 15 -4.38 -26.34 11.31
C ALA A 15 -3.96 -26.08 12.76
N GLU A 16 -4.86 -26.16 13.73
CA GLU A 16 -4.64 -25.97 15.18
C GLU A 16 -3.81 -24.72 15.50
N PRO A 17 -4.22 -23.50 15.05
CA PRO A 17 -3.42 -22.31 15.27
C PRO A 17 -3.49 -21.85 16.73
N ASP A 18 -2.37 -21.38 17.27
CA ASP A 18 -2.32 -20.66 18.56
C ASP A 18 -2.63 -19.17 18.37
N PHE A 19 -2.44 -18.66 17.15
CA PHE A 19 -2.58 -17.25 16.83
C PHE A 19 -3.00 -17.02 15.37
N VAL A 20 -3.94 -16.09 15.14
CA VAL A 20 -4.42 -15.71 13.81
C VAL A 20 -4.16 -14.24 13.56
N TYR A 21 -3.31 -13.93 12.59
CA TYR A 21 -3.09 -12.58 12.08
C TYR A 21 -3.90 -12.33 10.82
N ALA A 22 -4.51 -11.15 10.71
CA ALA A 22 -5.18 -10.70 9.49
C ALA A 22 -4.79 -9.26 9.14
N SER A 23 -4.56 -9.01 7.84
CA SER A 23 -4.32 -7.66 7.34
C SER A 23 -5.60 -6.83 7.28
N TYR A 24 -6.78 -7.47 7.19
CA TYR A 24 -8.08 -6.82 7.07
C TYR A 24 -9.13 -7.47 7.96
N ASN A 25 -10.04 -6.65 8.49
CA ASN A 25 -11.15 -7.11 9.33
C ASN A 25 -12.08 -8.12 8.62
N SER A 26 -12.20 -8.03 7.29
CA SER A 26 -13.02 -8.95 6.49
C SER A 26 -12.59 -10.42 6.63
N ALA A 27 -11.33 -10.69 7.02
CA ALA A 27 -10.90 -12.06 7.31
C ALA A 27 -11.66 -12.69 8.49
N PHE A 28 -12.15 -11.87 9.43
CA PHE A 28 -12.94 -12.30 10.60
C PHE A 28 -14.46 -12.08 10.40
N GLY A 29 -14.96 -12.22 9.18
CA GLY A 29 -16.37 -12.13 8.84
C GLY A 29 -16.95 -13.47 8.39
N ASP A 30 -18.21 -13.45 7.97
CA ASP A 30 -18.96 -14.64 7.54
C ASP A 30 -18.32 -15.35 6.33
N GLU A 31 -17.67 -14.58 5.44
CA GLU A 31 -16.97 -15.11 4.27
C GLU A 31 -15.51 -15.52 4.56
N GLY A 32 -15.07 -15.37 5.80
CA GLY A 32 -13.70 -15.66 6.26
C GLY A 32 -13.68 -16.76 7.33
N VAL A 33 -12.88 -16.50 8.36
CA VAL A 33 -12.64 -17.46 9.44
C VAL A 33 -13.62 -17.31 10.61
N GLY A 34 -14.68 -16.51 10.47
CA GLY A 34 -15.67 -16.25 11.52
C GLY A 34 -15.19 -15.26 12.59
N ASP A 35 -16.05 -14.98 13.57
CA ASP A 35 -15.85 -13.94 14.56
C ASP A 35 -14.61 -14.15 15.46
N ARG A 36 -13.89 -13.07 15.74
CA ARG A 36 -12.74 -13.06 16.68
C ARG A 36 -13.11 -13.56 18.07
N ALA A 37 -14.33 -13.25 18.54
CA ALA A 37 -14.82 -13.71 19.83
C ALA A 37 -14.87 -15.24 19.95
N ASP A 38 -15.16 -15.93 18.85
CA ASP A 38 -15.18 -17.40 18.84
C ASP A 38 -13.77 -17.98 18.94
N TRP A 39 -12.78 -17.40 18.27
CA TRP A 39 -11.38 -17.80 18.38
C TRP A 39 -10.87 -17.58 19.79
N GLN A 40 -11.24 -16.46 20.41
CA GLN A 40 -10.87 -16.17 21.80
C GLN A 40 -11.45 -17.21 22.78
N LYS A 41 -12.71 -17.69 22.58
CA LYS A 41 -13.30 -18.78 23.38
C LYS A 41 -12.53 -20.08 23.25
N LEU A 42 -11.87 -20.32 22.12
CA LEU A 42 -11.03 -21.48 21.86
C LEU A 42 -9.60 -21.31 22.38
N GLY A 43 -9.27 -20.16 22.99
CA GLY A 43 -7.93 -19.85 23.49
C GLY A 43 -6.95 -19.38 22.42
N VAL A 44 -7.44 -19.12 21.20
CA VAL A 44 -6.61 -18.68 20.07
C VAL A 44 -6.50 -17.15 20.07
N GLY A 45 -5.26 -16.63 20.09
CA GLY A 45 -4.99 -15.22 19.96
C GLY A 45 -5.37 -14.68 18.57
N THR A 46 -5.87 -13.46 18.48
CA THR A 46 -6.19 -12.85 17.18
C THR A 46 -5.67 -11.42 17.11
N TYR A 47 -5.14 -11.03 15.94
CA TYR A 47 -4.67 -9.69 15.66
C TYR A 47 -5.13 -9.22 14.29
N ILE A 48 -5.56 -7.96 14.20
CA ILE A 48 -5.85 -7.30 12.92
C ILE A 48 -4.87 -6.16 12.79
N SER A 49 -4.20 -6.04 11.64
CA SER A 49 -3.37 -4.89 11.32
C SER A 49 -4.16 -3.58 11.55
N PRO A 50 -3.59 -2.57 12.20
CA PRO A 50 -4.26 -1.29 12.43
C PRO A 50 -4.85 -0.66 11.18
N ALA A 51 -4.19 -0.85 10.04
CA ALA A 51 -4.66 -0.40 8.73
C ALA A 51 -5.93 -1.09 8.25
N GLY A 52 -6.16 -2.33 8.69
CA GLY A 52 -7.30 -3.16 8.31
C GLY A 52 -8.45 -3.15 9.30
N CYS A 53 -8.35 -2.41 10.41
CA CYS A 53 -9.42 -2.27 11.40
C CYS A 53 -10.67 -1.63 10.77
N PRO A 54 -11.88 -1.89 11.33
CA PRO A 54 -13.10 -1.21 10.93
C PRO A 54 -12.95 0.31 10.95
N ALA A 55 -13.66 1.00 10.04
CA ALA A 55 -13.56 2.46 9.89
C ALA A 55 -13.78 3.24 11.20
N GLN A 56 -14.60 2.71 12.11
CA GLN A 56 -14.91 3.31 13.41
C GLN A 56 -13.73 3.27 14.41
N THR A 57 -12.81 2.34 14.24
CA THR A 57 -11.68 2.12 15.14
C THR A 57 -10.31 2.37 14.48
N ARG A 58 -10.31 2.51 13.15
CA ARG A 58 -9.10 2.77 12.37
C ARG A 58 -8.70 4.23 12.48
N GLN A 59 -7.41 4.51 12.47
CA GLN A 59 -6.91 5.87 12.33
C GLN A 59 -7.41 6.52 11.03
N ALA A 60 -7.73 7.80 11.09
CA ALA A 60 -8.24 8.55 9.94
C ALA A 60 -7.22 8.63 8.79
N LYS A 61 -5.93 8.65 9.12
CA LYS A 61 -4.82 8.71 8.16
C LYS A 61 -3.66 7.86 8.67
N LEU A 62 -3.21 6.92 7.84
CA LEU A 62 -2.05 6.09 8.14
C LEU A 62 -0.74 6.88 7.97
N ALA A 63 0.17 6.64 8.90
CA ALA A 63 1.56 7.07 8.86
C ALA A 63 2.50 5.86 8.95
N ILE A 64 3.74 6.02 8.53
CA ILE A 64 4.71 4.91 8.58
C ILE A 64 4.96 4.44 10.03
N GLY A 65 4.80 5.32 11.01
CA GLY A 65 4.86 4.98 12.43
C GLY A 65 3.81 3.96 12.89
N ASP A 66 2.67 3.87 12.20
CA ASP A 66 1.64 2.85 12.51
C ASP A 66 2.12 1.45 12.13
N VAL A 67 2.91 1.32 11.06
CA VAL A 67 3.59 0.07 10.70
C VAL A 67 4.62 -0.31 11.77
N PHE A 68 5.34 0.66 12.32
CA PHE A 68 6.30 0.41 13.39
C PHE A 68 5.61 0.00 14.70
N THR A 69 4.45 0.59 14.97
CA THR A 69 3.61 0.17 16.10
C THR A 69 3.16 -1.28 15.96
N GLU A 70 2.68 -1.66 14.77
CA GLU A 70 2.31 -3.05 14.47
C GLU A 70 3.49 -4.02 14.66
N ILE A 71 4.68 -3.66 14.21
CA ILE A 71 5.90 -4.47 14.40
C ILE A 71 6.19 -4.63 15.90
N ARG A 72 6.10 -3.57 16.72
CA ARG A 72 6.31 -3.63 18.17
C ARG A 72 5.30 -4.53 18.85
N GLU A 73 4.01 -4.38 18.52
CA GLU A 73 2.94 -5.18 19.11
C GLU A 73 3.11 -6.67 18.80
N LEU A 74 3.36 -7.01 17.54
CA LEU A 74 3.62 -8.40 17.15
C LEU A 74 4.90 -8.94 17.79
N ALA A 75 5.97 -8.15 17.85
CA ALA A 75 7.21 -8.56 18.50
C ALA A 75 7.02 -8.80 20.02
N ALA A 76 6.18 -8.02 20.67
CA ALA A 76 5.83 -8.21 22.08
C ALA A 76 4.98 -9.47 22.27
N ILE A 77 3.97 -9.72 21.42
CA ILE A 77 3.11 -10.91 21.46
C ILE A 77 3.97 -12.19 21.35
N PHE A 78 4.97 -12.19 20.47
CA PHE A 78 5.83 -13.35 20.24
C PHE A 78 7.11 -13.37 21.12
N GLY A 79 7.26 -12.45 22.07
CA GLY A 79 8.42 -12.42 22.99
C GLY A 79 9.76 -12.11 22.33
N VAL A 80 9.75 -11.35 21.21
CA VAL A 80 10.94 -11.02 20.40
C VAL A 80 11.14 -9.51 20.23
N SER A 81 10.85 -8.73 21.27
CA SER A 81 10.87 -7.27 21.24
C SER A 81 12.17 -6.68 20.71
N ASP A 82 13.33 -7.20 21.12
CA ASP A 82 14.64 -6.73 20.63
C ASP A 82 14.79 -6.88 19.09
N ARG A 83 14.21 -7.93 18.52
CA ARG A 83 14.21 -8.12 17.06
C ARG A 83 13.28 -7.12 16.37
N GLY A 84 12.15 -6.81 17.01
CA GLY A 84 11.22 -5.77 16.53
C GLY A 84 11.89 -4.40 16.46
N GLU A 85 12.53 -3.97 17.55
CA GLU A 85 13.23 -2.66 17.58
C GLU A 85 14.41 -2.61 16.59
N LYS A 86 15.16 -3.68 16.43
CA LYS A 86 16.20 -3.76 15.39
C LYS A 86 15.65 -3.60 13.98
N LEU A 87 14.53 -4.25 13.69
CA LEU A 87 13.87 -4.14 12.37
C LEU A 87 13.36 -2.72 12.12
N ILE A 88 12.76 -2.09 13.14
CA ILE A 88 12.28 -0.71 13.06
C ILE A 88 13.44 0.25 12.78
N ALA A 89 14.53 0.15 13.53
CA ALA A 89 15.71 1.01 13.32
C ALA A 89 16.32 0.84 11.92
N ASP A 90 16.36 -0.39 11.38
CA ASP A 90 16.76 -0.63 9.98
C ASP A 90 15.81 0.07 9.00
N HIS A 91 14.51 -0.09 9.20
CA HIS A 91 13.51 0.53 8.32
C HIS A 91 13.54 2.05 8.38
N GLU A 92 13.70 2.66 9.58
CA GLU A 92 13.84 4.11 9.74
C GLU A 92 15.05 4.65 8.98
N GLY A 93 16.20 3.98 9.10
CA GLY A 93 17.41 4.34 8.39
C GLY A 93 17.28 4.26 6.87
N ARG A 94 16.63 3.22 6.37
CA ARG A 94 16.36 3.02 4.94
C ARG A 94 15.40 4.06 4.39
N ILE A 95 14.32 4.34 5.12
CA ILE A 95 13.33 5.38 4.74
C ILE A 95 13.99 6.76 4.73
N ALA A 96 14.77 7.09 5.75
CA ALA A 96 15.50 8.37 5.80
C ALA A 96 16.45 8.53 4.61
N THR A 97 17.18 7.46 4.25
CA THR A 97 18.05 7.45 3.07
C THR A 97 17.26 7.63 1.79
N ALA A 98 16.14 6.92 1.62
CA ALA A 98 15.29 7.01 0.46
C ALA A 98 14.68 8.43 0.31
N ALA A 99 14.10 8.98 1.38
CA ALA A 99 13.54 10.33 1.38
C ALA A 99 14.56 11.41 1.04
N GLY A 100 15.83 11.23 1.45
CA GLY A 100 16.93 12.15 1.12
C GLY A 100 17.32 12.16 -0.37
N THR A 101 16.91 11.17 -1.14
CA THR A 101 17.17 11.08 -2.59
C THR A 101 15.98 11.47 -3.45
N ALA A 102 14.77 11.51 -2.88
CA ALA A 102 13.57 11.84 -3.61
C ALA A 102 13.47 13.34 -3.90
N ARG A 103 12.98 13.65 -5.10
CA ARG A 103 12.55 15.00 -5.49
C ARG A 103 11.08 15.17 -5.11
N ASN A 104 10.69 16.35 -4.61
CA ASN A 104 9.27 16.62 -4.32
C ASN A 104 8.49 16.83 -5.61
N VAL A 105 8.03 15.75 -6.19
CA VAL A 105 7.22 15.73 -7.41
C VAL A 105 5.78 15.37 -7.10
N LYS A 106 4.84 15.81 -7.95
CA LYS A 106 3.42 15.49 -7.85
C LYS A 106 3.13 14.13 -8.49
N VAL A 107 2.76 13.17 -7.66
CA VAL A 107 2.61 11.76 -8.02
C VAL A 107 1.15 11.35 -8.06
N MET A 108 0.73 10.67 -9.13
CA MET A 108 -0.47 9.85 -9.16
C MET A 108 -0.11 8.41 -8.81
N TRP A 109 -0.76 7.86 -7.82
CA TRP A 109 -0.70 6.43 -7.53
C TRP A 109 -1.88 5.73 -8.20
N TRP A 110 -1.62 4.92 -9.22
CA TRP A 110 -2.66 4.17 -9.93
C TRP A 110 -2.64 2.70 -9.53
N ASP A 111 -3.67 2.33 -8.77
CA ASP A 111 -3.85 0.96 -8.27
C ASP A 111 -4.41 0.05 -9.36
N GLY A 112 -5.49 0.46 -10.01
CA GLY A 112 -6.15 -0.28 -11.08
C GLY A 112 -7.32 0.48 -11.70
N GLY A 113 -8.10 -0.22 -12.51
CA GLY A 113 -9.29 0.33 -13.19
C GLY A 113 -8.96 1.07 -14.49
N SER A 114 -9.53 0.60 -15.62
CA SER A 114 -9.37 1.21 -16.94
C SER A 114 -10.48 2.21 -17.27
N ASP A 115 -11.72 1.92 -16.87
CA ASP A 115 -12.85 2.82 -17.11
C ASP A 115 -12.84 4.01 -16.17
N ALA A 116 -12.60 3.76 -14.90
CA ALA A 116 -12.37 4.77 -13.88
C ALA A 116 -11.13 4.34 -13.05
N PRO A 117 -10.08 5.20 -12.98
CA PRO A 117 -8.89 4.82 -12.24
C PRO A 117 -9.15 4.86 -10.74
N SER A 118 -8.78 3.78 -10.06
CA SER A 118 -8.65 3.72 -8.61
C SER A 118 -7.27 4.25 -8.23
N VAL A 119 -7.23 5.33 -7.48
CA VAL A 119 -6.01 6.05 -7.12
C VAL A 119 -5.76 6.03 -5.62
N GLY A 120 -4.52 6.13 -5.22
CA GLY A 120 -4.16 6.33 -3.82
C GLY A 120 -4.68 7.68 -3.32
N ALA A 121 -5.65 7.65 -2.39
CA ALA A 121 -6.26 8.82 -1.77
C ALA A 121 -5.49 9.27 -0.51
N CYS A 122 -6.07 10.17 0.34
CA CYS A 122 -5.41 10.83 1.47
C CYS A 122 -4.77 9.89 2.49
N CYS A 123 -5.39 8.71 2.71
CA CYS A 123 -5.42 8.25 4.10
C CYS A 123 -4.92 6.81 4.29
N GLY A 124 -4.67 6.07 3.21
CA GLY A 124 -4.21 4.69 3.24
C GLY A 124 -2.70 4.52 2.99
N ALA A 125 -2.31 3.27 2.79
CA ALA A 125 -0.92 2.88 2.53
C ALA A 125 -0.29 3.59 1.32
N PRO A 126 -0.99 3.84 0.19
CA PRO A 126 -0.43 4.62 -0.91
C PRO A 126 0.06 6.00 -0.48
N ASN A 127 -0.78 6.76 0.23
CA ASN A 127 -0.39 8.10 0.70
C ASN A 127 0.69 8.03 1.79
N MET A 128 0.64 7.04 2.65
CA MET A 128 1.69 6.80 3.66
C MET A 128 3.05 6.59 3.00
N ILE A 129 3.13 5.74 1.97
CA ILE A 129 4.36 5.48 1.21
C ILE A 129 4.84 6.75 0.50
N MET A 130 3.94 7.46 -0.19
CA MET A 130 4.27 8.72 -0.87
C MET A 130 4.79 9.79 0.11
N SER A 131 4.13 9.94 1.27
CA SER A 131 4.57 10.88 2.31
C SER A 131 5.94 10.50 2.88
N ALA A 132 6.17 9.21 3.14
CA ALA A 132 7.46 8.71 3.64
C ALA A 132 8.59 8.86 2.62
N ALA A 133 8.28 8.78 1.32
CA ALA A 133 9.23 9.05 0.24
C ALA A 133 9.46 10.54 -0.02
N GLY A 134 8.73 11.45 0.62
CA GLY A 134 8.89 12.90 0.45
C GLY A 134 8.28 13.47 -0.83
N VAL A 135 7.28 12.82 -1.41
CA VAL A 135 6.59 13.26 -2.62
C VAL A 135 5.16 13.73 -2.35
N THR A 136 4.60 14.52 -3.26
CA THR A 136 3.23 15.06 -3.14
C THR A 136 2.23 14.15 -3.85
N ASN A 137 1.20 13.71 -3.12
CA ASN A 137 0.09 12.95 -3.69
C ASN A 137 -0.85 13.87 -4.47
N ALA A 138 -1.03 13.62 -5.78
CA ALA A 138 -1.93 14.40 -6.64
C ALA A 138 -3.42 14.25 -6.26
N PHE A 139 -3.78 13.25 -5.43
CA PHE A 139 -5.14 12.91 -5.03
C PHE A 139 -5.32 12.90 -3.49
N ALA A 140 -4.50 13.66 -2.77
CA ALA A 140 -4.55 13.74 -1.31
C ALA A 140 -5.84 14.37 -0.75
N ASP A 141 -6.65 15.00 -1.57
CA ASP A 141 -7.95 15.58 -1.23
C ASP A 141 -9.10 14.56 -1.27
N LEU A 142 -8.91 13.42 -1.94
CA LEU A 142 -9.88 12.34 -1.90
C LEU A 142 -9.85 11.64 -0.54
N THR A 143 -11.03 11.30 -0.02
CA THR A 143 -11.17 10.61 1.27
C THR A 143 -10.95 9.10 1.14
N GLY A 144 -10.54 8.45 2.22
CA GLY A 144 -10.31 7.00 2.24
C GLY A 144 -8.88 6.60 1.89
N SER A 145 -8.64 5.30 1.79
CA SER A 145 -7.34 4.73 1.44
C SER A 145 -7.08 4.78 -0.05
N TRP A 146 -8.13 4.50 -0.83
CA TRP A 146 -8.22 4.60 -2.28
C TRP A 146 -9.48 5.39 -2.62
N GLY A 147 -9.51 5.99 -3.80
CA GLY A 147 -10.66 6.69 -4.33
C GLY A 147 -10.74 6.49 -5.84
N ASP A 148 -11.96 6.33 -6.36
CA ASP A 148 -12.18 6.31 -7.79
C ASP A 148 -12.30 7.74 -8.32
N THR A 149 -11.77 7.96 -9.50
CA THR A 149 -11.81 9.26 -10.19
C THR A 149 -12.02 9.07 -11.69
N SER A 150 -12.01 10.15 -12.44
CA SER A 150 -12.09 10.08 -13.90
C SER A 150 -10.73 10.37 -14.55
N TRP A 151 -10.55 9.88 -15.78
CA TRP A 151 -9.35 10.20 -16.56
C TRP A 151 -9.25 11.66 -16.94
N GLU A 152 -10.38 12.37 -17.04
CA GLU A 152 -10.42 13.83 -17.20
C GLU A 152 -9.81 14.53 -15.99
N THR A 153 -10.21 14.11 -14.78
CA THR A 153 -9.63 14.63 -13.53
C THR A 153 -8.13 14.36 -13.46
N VAL A 154 -7.66 13.18 -13.89
CA VAL A 154 -6.23 12.88 -13.99
C VAL A 154 -5.52 13.84 -14.92
N THR A 155 -6.15 14.13 -16.10
CA THR A 155 -5.61 15.07 -17.08
C THR A 155 -5.51 16.48 -16.50
N ASP A 156 -6.57 16.95 -15.83
CA ASP A 156 -6.62 18.29 -15.21
C ASP A 156 -5.60 18.45 -14.09
N ARG A 157 -5.38 17.41 -13.28
CA ARG A 157 -4.38 17.41 -12.20
C ARG A 157 -2.96 17.33 -12.72
N ASN A 158 -2.78 16.81 -13.92
CA ASN A 158 -1.49 16.71 -14.61
C ASN A 158 -0.36 16.21 -13.68
N PRO A 159 -0.42 14.95 -13.22
CA PRO A 159 0.64 14.39 -12.37
C PRO A 159 1.98 14.36 -13.12
N GLU A 160 3.04 14.63 -12.40
CA GLU A 160 4.40 14.66 -12.95
C GLU A 160 4.99 13.26 -13.09
N VAL A 161 4.60 12.35 -12.17
CA VAL A 161 5.00 10.94 -12.18
C VAL A 161 3.78 10.07 -11.92
N ILE A 162 3.72 8.91 -12.58
CA ILE A 162 2.66 7.94 -12.35
C ILE A 162 3.27 6.67 -11.73
N VAL A 163 2.85 6.34 -10.52
CA VAL A 163 3.10 5.03 -9.92
C VAL A 163 2.13 4.03 -10.51
N LEU A 164 2.67 2.94 -11.03
CA LEU A 164 1.93 1.80 -11.54
C LEU A 164 2.08 0.64 -10.55
N VAL A 165 1.01 0.29 -9.86
CA VAL A 165 1.00 -0.91 -9.03
C VAL A 165 1.02 -2.13 -9.93
N ASP A 166 2.01 -3.02 -9.71
CA ASP A 166 2.21 -4.22 -10.49
C ASP A 166 1.66 -5.44 -9.77
N ALA A 167 0.57 -5.99 -10.29
CA ALA A 167 -0.08 -7.18 -9.77
C ALA A 167 -0.21 -8.24 -10.88
N SER A 168 -0.21 -9.51 -10.50
CA SER A 168 -0.32 -10.61 -11.48
C SER A 168 -1.63 -10.59 -12.28
N TRP A 169 -2.69 -10.02 -11.72
CA TRP A 169 -4.01 -9.86 -12.36
C TRP A 169 -4.20 -8.51 -13.06
N ASP A 170 -3.31 -7.53 -12.81
CA ASP A 170 -3.31 -6.21 -13.43
C ASP A 170 -1.85 -5.71 -13.58
N PRO A 171 -1.11 -6.26 -14.57
CA PRO A 171 0.32 -5.98 -14.74
C PRO A 171 0.62 -4.56 -15.17
N ALA A 172 1.69 -3.97 -14.62
CA ALA A 172 2.16 -2.63 -15.00
C ALA A 172 2.42 -2.48 -16.51
N ALA A 173 2.80 -3.55 -17.20
CA ALA A 173 2.97 -3.53 -18.66
C ALA A 173 1.67 -3.25 -19.41
N GLN A 174 0.53 -3.79 -18.96
CA GLN A 174 -0.79 -3.51 -19.54
C GLN A 174 -1.21 -2.08 -19.25
N LYS A 175 -0.97 -1.58 -18.03
CA LYS A 175 -1.21 -0.18 -17.65
C LYS A 175 -0.44 0.80 -18.54
N LYS A 176 0.84 0.53 -18.82
CA LYS A 176 1.64 1.34 -19.76
C LYS A 176 1.04 1.37 -21.16
N THR A 177 0.62 0.20 -21.67
CA THR A 177 -0.04 0.09 -22.98
C THR A 177 -1.34 0.87 -23.02
N PHE A 178 -2.17 0.75 -21.98
CA PHE A 178 -3.41 1.52 -21.86
C PHE A 178 -3.17 3.04 -21.89
N LEU A 179 -2.24 3.55 -21.06
CA LEU A 179 -1.91 4.98 -21.03
C LEU A 179 -1.44 5.50 -22.40
N ALA A 180 -0.55 4.76 -23.04
CA ALA A 180 0.01 5.13 -24.36
C ALA A 180 -1.06 5.14 -25.49
N GLY A 181 -2.05 4.25 -25.39
CA GLY A 181 -3.16 4.14 -26.37
C GLY A 181 -4.36 5.02 -26.06
N HIS A 182 -4.45 5.59 -24.86
CA HIS A 182 -5.62 6.36 -24.45
C HIS A 182 -5.70 7.71 -25.16
N ARG A 183 -6.88 8.09 -25.62
CA ARG A 183 -7.10 9.25 -26.49
C ARG A 183 -6.53 10.57 -25.94
N THR A 184 -6.71 10.83 -24.65
CA THR A 184 -6.28 12.07 -23.98
C THR A 184 -5.02 11.89 -23.14
N LEU A 185 -4.88 10.76 -22.43
CA LEU A 185 -3.76 10.54 -21.51
C LEU A 185 -2.41 10.43 -22.20
N LYS A 186 -2.37 9.91 -23.43
CA LYS A 186 -1.14 9.84 -24.24
C LYS A 186 -0.44 11.18 -24.41
N ASP A 187 -1.18 12.29 -24.22
CA ASP A 187 -0.67 13.64 -24.35
C ASP A 187 -0.12 14.24 -23.05
N LEU A 188 -0.37 13.60 -21.89
CA LEU A 188 0.23 13.98 -20.63
C LEU A 188 1.77 13.88 -20.68
N PRO A 189 2.51 14.85 -20.14
CA PRO A 189 3.98 14.78 -20.09
C PRO A 189 4.50 13.49 -19.46
N ALA A 190 3.92 13.05 -18.32
CA ALA A 190 4.30 11.82 -17.65
C ALA A 190 4.13 10.57 -18.53
N VAL A 191 3.11 10.56 -19.42
CA VAL A 191 2.87 9.44 -20.34
C VAL A 191 3.79 9.52 -21.56
N LYS A 192 3.94 10.68 -22.17
CA LYS A 192 4.85 10.91 -23.32
C LYS A 192 6.29 10.55 -22.99
N GLN A 193 6.73 10.94 -21.80
CA GLN A 193 8.10 10.75 -21.35
C GLN A 193 8.30 9.43 -20.58
N GLN A 194 7.22 8.66 -20.38
CA GLN A 194 7.23 7.42 -19.61
C GLN A 194 7.78 7.58 -18.18
N TRP A 195 7.46 8.69 -17.53
CA TRP A 195 7.82 8.92 -16.14
C TRP A 195 6.95 8.06 -15.21
N TYR A 196 7.30 6.79 -15.20
CA TYR A 196 6.60 5.77 -14.43
C TYR A 196 7.53 5.17 -13.36
N VAL A 197 6.95 4.91 -12.21
CA VAL A 197 7.56 4.08 -11.17
C VAL A 197 6.68 2.84 -10.98
N VAL A 198 7.26 1.67 -11.12
CA VAL A 198 6.54 0.41 -10.92
C VAL A 198 6.79 -0.08 -9.50
N ILE A 199 5.71 -0.33 -8.75
CA ILE A 199 5.77 -0.84 -7.37
C ILE A 199 5.00 -2.16 -7.31
N PRO A 200 5.64 -3.26 -6.83
CA PRO A 200 4.97 -4.53 -6.66
C PRO A 200 3.79 -4.42 -5.68
N PHE A 201 2.66 -5.00 -6.01
CA PHE A 201 1.46 -5.02 -5.15
C PHE A 201 1.77 -5.47 -3.72
N SER A 202 2.69 -6.43 -3.55
CA SER A 202 3.09 -6.93 -2.23
C SER A 202 3.69 -5.87 -1.30
N SER A 203 4.08 -4.70 -1.81
CA SER A 203 4.64 -3.57 -1.05
C SER A 203 3.63 -2.44 -0.84
N THR A 204 2.41 -2.56 -1.37
CA THR A 204 1.40 -1.49 -1.39
C THR A 204 0.36 -1.59 -0.28
N THR A 205 0.21 -2.77 0.32
CA THR A 205 -0.64 -2.98 1.49
C THR A 205 0.14 -2.62 2.76
N ALA A 206 -0.52 -1.96 3.73
CA ALA A 206 0.13 -1.58 4.98
C ALA A 206 0.76 -2.79 5.68
N GLY A 207 2.01 -2.67 6.09
CA GLY A 207 2.77 -3.72 6.76
C GLY A 207 4.29 -3.60 6.55
N VAL A 208 5.01 -4.59 7.01
CA VAL A 208 6.49 -4.63 7.08
C VAL A 208 7.21 -4.36 5.75
N ARG A 209 6.55 -4.62 4.61
CA ARG A 209 7.14 -4.40 3.28
C ARG A 209 6.99 -2.98 2.74
N ASN A 210 6.33 -2.08 3.46
CA ASN A 210 6.18 -0.70 2.97
C ASN A 210 7.51 0.05 2.82
N VAL A 211 8.54 -0.31 3.59
CA VAL A 211 9.89 0.22 3.38
C VAL A 211 10.37 -0.02 1.95
N LEU A 212 10.09 -1.20 1.37
CA LEU A 212 10.43 -1.51 -0.02
C LEU A 212 9.66 -0.64 -1.01
N GLY A 213 8.39 -0.33 -0.70
CA GLY A 213 7.57 0.60 -1.49
C GLY A 213 8.12 2.02 -1.47
N VAL A 214 8.56 2.50 -0.31
CA VAL A 214 9.20 3.82 -0.16
C VAL A 214 10.50 3.89 -0.94
N GLU A 215 11.38 2.90 -0.81
CA GLU A 215 12.62 2.80 -1.55
C GLU A 215 12.40 2.75 -3.07
N ALA A 216 11.48 1.88 -3.51
CA ALA A 216 11.17 1.75 -4.93
C ALA A 216 10.65 3.07 -5.53
N LEU A 217 9.81 3.80 -4.78
CA LEU A 217 9.29 5.09 -5.22
C LEU A 217 10.41 6.13 -5.31
N ALA A 218 11.22 6.29 -4.26
CA ALA A 218 12.29 7.27 -4.21
C ALA A 218 13.38 7.00 -5.26
N GLN A 219 13.83 5.75 -5.36
CA GLN A 219 14.84 5.33 -6.35
C GLN A 219 14.29 5.42 -7.78
N GLY A 220 13.03 5.05 -7.99
CA GLY A 220 12.39 5.16 -9.30
C GLY A 220 12.32 6.62 -9.78
N ILE A 221 11.97 7.55 -8.89
CA ILE A 221 11.96 8.99 -9.20
C ILE A 221 13.39 9.51 -9.46
N ALA A 222 14.36 9.12 -8.63
CA ALA A 222 15.76 9.52 -8.81
C ALA A 222 16.35 9.01 -10.13
N ALA A 223 15.91 7.87 -10.62
CA ALA A 223 16.35 7.25 -11.87
C ALA A 223 15.67 7.81 -13.13
N LEU A 224 14.66 8.70 -12.99
CA LEU A 224 14.01 9.32 -14.15
C LEU A 224 15.00 10.15 -14.96
N PRO A 225 14.87 10.20 -16.31
CA PRO A 225 15.80 10.92 -17.19
C PRO A 225 15.95 12.39 -16.85
N SER A 226 17.05 12.99 -17.29
CA SER A 226 17.27 14.45 -17.24
C SER A 226 16.14 15.17 -17.98
N GLY A 227 15.45 16.11 -17.30
CA GLY A 227 14.24 16.77 -17.80
C GLY A 227 12.94 16.28 -17.14
N ALA A 228 13.01 15.24 -16.34
CA ALA A 228 11.92 14.92 -15.42
C ALA A 228 11.78 16.03 -14.35
N PRO A 229 10.59 16.25 -13.80
CA PRO A 229 10.32 17.26 -12.79
C PRO A 229 11.28 17.16 -11.59
N SER A 230 11.67 18.30 -11.06
CA SER A 230 12.63 18.43 -9.95
C SER A 230 11.90 18.85 -8.66
#